data_c903be5732d38cf64965c18331a568a7
#
_entry.id   c903be5732d38cf64965c18331a568a7
#
_cell.length_a   1.000
_cell.length_b   1.000
_cell.length_c   1.000
_cell.angle_alpha   90.00
_cell.angle_beta   90.00
_cell.angle_gamma   90.00
#
_symmetry.space_group_name_H-M   'P 1'
#
loop_
_entity.id
_entity.type
_entity.pdbx_description
1 polymer ?
#
loop_
_entity_poly.entity_id
_entity_poly.type
_entity_poly.pdbx_seq_one_letter_code
_entity_poly.pdbx_strand_id
1 'polypeptide(L)'
;MEFGIFSQMHCPHDDTEQSRFRREVEVSVAVDEARFKYNWAPEHHFLKNYSHQPAPEVFLTWVAARTKQLHVGTAITNITAKVNHPARVAERIATLDHLSEGRIEFGTGRGSSSAEWAGFDIPSAAETKPMWRESLEEIPRMWRDEPYEHQGTYFRMPKRDVLPKPYSKPNPPMWLACSSPATFSEAGELGLGALCFTFGTPQQIEPLVKAYKEGIKRCTKPIGGFINDNIAVTTNMFCLPDGDEARAIYAGARTEYFAQLFFSWLDSIPRPPQFPKEGPVPALPAPTPADLKAGLAVGGRQIGAPEEIVPVLKMYEAIGVDQLIYSPLTLTMDQKDVLRSIETFGTHVLPLFDKDPVHSTTRMREAAVKKAA
;
A
#
# COMPACT_ATOMS: atom_id res chain seq x y z
N MET A 1 -14.01 -9.77 -2.08
CA MET A 1 -12.64 -9.31 -1.70
C MET A 1 -11.92 -8.87 -2.95
N GLU A 2 -11.26 -7.71 -2.94
CA GLU A 2 -10.56 -7.12 -4.08
C GLU A 2 -9.05 -7.41 -4.03
N PHE A 3 -8.35 -7.22 -5.16
CA PHE A 3 -6.92 -7.53 -5.25
C PHE A 3 -6.13 -6.39 -5.85
N GLY A 4 -4.92 -6.20 -5.35
CA GLY A 4 -3.98 -5.21 -5.81
C GLY A 4 -2.54 -5.72 -5.79
N ILE A 5 -1.63 -4.91 -6.34
CA ILE A 5 -0.19 -5.14 -6.24
C ILE A 5 0.51 -4.00 -5.51
N PHE A 6 1.71 -4.29 -5.04
CA PHE A 6 2.61 -3.33 -4.41
C PHE A 6 3.88 -3.20 -5.24
N SER A 7 4.06 -2.06 -5.90
CA SER A 7 5.23 -1.73 -6.70
C SER A 7 6.34 -1.15 -5.82
N GLN A 8 7.09 -2.03 -5.14
CA GLN A 8 8.09 -1.66 -4.12
C GLN A 8 9.32 -0.95 -4.70
N MET A 9 9.58 -1.10 -5.98
CA MET A 9 10.77 -0.56 -6.66
C MET A 9 12.09 -1.02 -6.03
N HIS A 10 12.19 -2.33 -5.71
CA HIS A 10 13.47 -2.93 -5.33
C HIS A 10 14.49 -2.81 -6.45
N CYS A 11 15.69 -2.35 -6.13
CA CYS A 11 16.77 -2.28 -7.11
C CYS A 11 18.01 -3.00 -6.55
N PRO A 12 18.17 -4.33 -6.80
CA PRO A 12 19.33 -5.08 -6.37
C PRO A 12 20.59 -4.65 -7.15
N HIS A 13 21.76 -5.01 -6.65
CA HIS A 13 23.05 -4.60 -7.21
C HIS A 13 23.31 -5.02 -8.66
N ASP A 14 22.64 -6.08 -9.12
CA ASP A 14 22.75 -6.67 -10.44
C ASP A 14 21.66 -6.20 -11.42
N ASP A 15 20.82 -5.26 -11.02
CA ASP A 15 19.80 -4.62 -11.86
C ASP A 15 20.06 -3.11 -11.97
N THR A 16 19.42 -2.45 -12.93
CA THR A 16 19.46 -1.00 -13.09
C THR A 16 18.12 -0.37 -12.73
N GLU A 17 18.14 0.84 -12.25
CA GLU A 17 16.93 1.61 -11.95
C GLU A 17 16.01 1.70 -13.18
N GLN A 18 16.57 1.97 -14.36
CA GLN A 18 15.79 2.00 -15.60
C GLN A 18 15.09 0.67 -15.88
N SER A 19 15.81 -0.45 -15.76
CA SER A 19 15.26 -1.80 -15.94
C SER A 19 14.12 -2.02 -14.96
N ARG A 20 14.34 -1.68 -13.68
CA ARG A 20 13.35 -1.86 -12.62
C ARG A 20 12.09 -1.04 -12.86
N PHE A 21 12.20 0.25 -13.18
CA PHE A 21 11.02 1.08 -13.49
C PHE A 21 10.22 0.54 -14.68
N ARG A 22 10.90 0.08 -15.74
CA ARG A 22 10.22 -0.53 -16.89
C ARG A 22 9.46 -1.80 -16.51
N ARG A 23 10.10 -2.69 -15.76
CA ARG A 23 9.49 -3.95 -15.31
C ARG A 23 8.27 -3.72 -14.42
N GLU A 24 8.33 -2.76 -13.50
CA GLU A 24 7.18 -2.41 -12.65
C GLU A 24 6.00 -1.85 -13.47
N VAL A 25 6.28 -1.05 -14.51
CA VAL A 25 5.21 -0.58 -15.42
C VAL A 25 4.62 -1.74 -16.22
N GLU A 26 5.44 -2.66 -16.74
CA GLU A 26 4.97 -3.85 -17.46
C GLU A 26 4.10 -4.74 -16.56
N VAL A 27 4.49 -4.95 -15.31
CA VAL A 27 3.68 -5.66 -14.30
C VAL A 27 2.37 -4.92 -14.05
N SER A 28 2.39 -3.59 -13.93
CA SER A 28 1.19 -2.78 -13.72
C SER A 28 0.19 -2.91 -14.88
N VAL A 29 0.68 -2.97 -16.12
CA VAL A 29 -0.19 -3.21 -17.30
C VAL A 29 -0.76 -4.63 -17.26
N ALA A 30 0.06 -5.63 -16.96
CA ALA A 30 -0.40 -7.01 -16.88
C ALA A 30 -1.47 -7.23 -15.79
N VAL A 31 -1.37 -6.58 -14.64
CA VAL A 31 -2.40 -6.67 -13.59
C VAL A 31 -3.69 -5.95 -13.97
N ASP A 32 -3.62 -4.83 -14.73
CA ASP A 32 -4.81 -4.18 -15.29
C ASP A 32 -5.54 -5.11 -16.26
N GLU A 33 -4.80 -5.76 -17.15
CA GLU A 33 -5.34 -6.75 -18.10
C GLU A 33 -5.92 -8.00 -17.40
N ALA A 34 -5.28 -8.42 -16.30
CA ALA A 34 -5.75 -9.52 -15.46
C ALA A 34 -6.87 -9.12 -14.47
N ARG A 35 -7.36 -7.88 -14.54
CA ARG A 35 -8.48 -7.33 -13.76
C ARG A 35 -8.22 -7.19 -12.26
N PHE A 36 -6.97 -7.06 -11.84
CA PHE A 36 -6.69 -6.55 -10.52
C PHE A 36 -7.17 -5.11 -10.41
N LYS A 37 -7.57 -4.68 -9.22
CA LYS A 37 -8.17 -3.36 -9.03
C LYS A 37 -7.21 -2.27 -8.61
N TYR A 38 -6.06 -2.60 -7.99
CA TYR A 38 -5.21 -1.59 -7.40
C TYR A 38 -3.72 -1.82 -7.71
N ASN A 39 -3.00 -0.73 -7.93
CA ASN A 39 -1.55 -0.68 -7.86
C ASN A 39 -1.11 0.34 -6.81
N TRP A 40 -0.42 -0.13 -5.80
CA TRP A 40 0.08 0.68 -4.71
C TRP A 40 1.58 0.91 -4.84
N ALA A 41 2.05 2.15 -4.61
CA ALA A 41 3.47 2.48 -4.63
C ALA A 41 3.87 3.24 -3.36
N PRO A 42 5.01 2.89 -2.72
CA PRO A 42 5.51 3.57 -1.53
C PRO A 42 6.24 4.86 -1.89
N GLU A 43 6.42 5.73 -0.89
CA GLU A 43 7.43 6.79 -0.91
C GLU A 43 8.56 6.41 0.05
N HIS A 44 9.76 6.20 -0.50
CA HIS A 44 10.96 5.90 0.26
C HIS A 44 12.15 6.72 -0.21
N HIS A 45 12.97 7.15 0.75
CA HIS A 45 14.14 7.98 0.51
C HIS A 45 15.38 7.36 1.15
N PHE A 46 16.50 7.35 0.41
CA PHE A 46 17.82 6.93 0.91
C PHE A 46 17.97 5.45 1.27
N LEU A 47 16.98 4.59 0.97
CA LEU A 47 16.94 3.19 1.34
C LEU A 47 17.53 2.29 0.23
N LYS A 48 18.85 2.29 0.12
CA LYS A 48 19.60 1.57 -0.92
C LYS A 48 19.17 0.11 -1.04
N ASN A 49 18.93 -0.36 -2.26
CA ASN A 49 18.46 -1.68 -2.66
C ASN A 49 17.03 -2.04 -2.19
N TYR A 50 16.52 -1.40 -1.13
CA TYR A 50 15.20 -1.69 -0.59
C TYR A 50 14.09 -1.05 -1.42
N SER A 51 14.20 0.25 -1.70
CA SER A 51 13.24 0.96 -2.56
C SER A 51 13.88 2.21 -3.16
N HIS A 52 13.81 2.33 -4.49
CA HIS A 52 14.25 3.51 -5.23
C HIS A 52 13.04 4.31 -5.74
N GLN A 53 12.00 4.48 -4.88
CA GLN A 53 10.74 5.15 -5.21
C GLN A 53 10.52 6.42 -4.34
N PRO A 54 11.17 7.55 -4.68
CA PRO A 54 11.02 8.78 -3.89
C PRO A 54 9.81 9.63 -4.29
N ALA A 55 9.14 9.31 -5.41
CA ALA A 55 8.04 10.09 -5.96
C ALA A 55 6.95 9.17 -6.53
N PRO A 56 6.15 8.53 -5.67
CA PRO A 56 5.13 7.57 -6.10
C PRO A 56 4.13 8.20 -7.08
N GLU A 57 3.76 9.45 -6.92
CA GLU A 57 2.81 10.13 -7.79
C GLU A 57 3.33 10.28 -9.22
N VAL A 58 4.65 10.38 -9.44
CA VAL A 58 5.24 10.43 -10.79
C VAL A 58 5.13 9.06 -11.47
N PHE A 59 5.51 7.99 -10.77
CA PHE A 59 5.38 6.62 -11.25
C PHE A 59 3.92 6.25 -11.51
N LEU A 60 3.03 6.52 -10.55
CA LEU A 60 1.62 6.20 -10.63
C LEU A 60 0.90 6.96 -11.74
N THR A 61 1.34 8.19 -12.07
CA THR A 61 0.84 8.92 -13.24
C THR A 61 1.15 8.18 -14.54
N TRP A 62 2.38 7.64 -14.65
CA TRP A 62 2.78 6.86 -15.81
C TRP A 62 2.01 5.54 -15.91
N VAL A 63 1.76 4.88 -14.78
CA VAL A 63 0.91 3.68 -14.70
C VAL A 63 -0.53 4.01 -15.11
N ALA A 64 -1.12 5.08 -14.58
CA ALA A 64 -2.48 5.51 -14.91
C ALA A 64 -2.66 5.79 -16.41
N ALA A 65 -1.63 6.36 -17.06
CA ALA A 65 -1.65 6.62 -18.51
C ALA A 65 -1.56 5.34 -19.36
N ARG A 66 -1.15 4.22 -18.79
CA ARG A 66 -0.98 2.91 -19.48
C ARG A 66 -2.06 1.89 -19.13
N THR A 67 -2.92 2.19 -18.17
CA THR A 67 -3.94 1.29 -17.65
C THR A 67 -5.33 1.90 -17.81
N LYS A 68 -6.38 1.07 -17.79
CA LYS A 68 -7.76 1.52 -18.08
C LYS A 68 -8.63 1.58 -16.83
N GLN A 69 -8.55 0.58 -15.98
CA GLN A 69 -9.45 0.43 -14.82
C GLN A 69 -8.70 0.38 -13.50
N LEU A 70 -7.39 0.14 -13.52
CA LEU A 70 -6.56 0.01 -12.33
C LEU A 70 -6.55 1.32 -11.54
N HIS A 71 -6.98 1.29 -10.28
CA HIS A 71 -6.75 2.39 -9.36
C HIS A 71 -5.28 2.45 -8.95
N VAL A 72 -4.75 3.64 -8.88
CA VAL A 72 -3.34 3.91 -8.53
C VAL A 72 -3.28 4.55 -7.15
N GLY A 73 -2.59 3.89 -6.22
CA GLY A 73 -2.60 4.27 -4.82
C GLY A 73 -1.21 4.57 -4.27
N THR A 74 -1.09 5.61 -3.47
CA THR A 74 0.12 5.80 -2.67
C THR A 74 0.04 4.95 -1.40
N ALA A 75 1.11 4.20 -1.10
CA ALA A 75 1.18 3.39 0.12
C ALA A 75 2.59 3.44 0.73
N ILE A 76 2.96 4.62 1.16
CA ILE A 76 2.18 5.86 1.41
C ILE A 76 2.84 7.07 0.76
N THR A 77 2.15 8.22 0.70
CA THR A 77 2.82 9.51 0.62
C THR A 77 3.19 9.96 2.02
N ASN A 78 4.45 10.32 2.23
CA ASN A 78 4.91 10.89 3.50
C ASN A 78 4.44 12.34 3.61
N ILE A 79 3.42 12.60 4.43
CA ILE A 79 2.84 13.94 4.59
C ILE A 79 3.39 14.71 5.80
N THR A 80 4.53 14.29 6.39
CA THR A 80 5.21 15.14 7.37
C THR A 80 5.73 16.40 6.69
N ALA A 81 5.43 17.57 7.26
CA ALA A 81 5.64 18.86 6.60
C ALA A 81 7.13 19.16 6.24
N LYS A 82 8.08 18.53 6.95
CA LYS A 82 9.51 18.62 6.63
C LYS A 82 9.92 17.79 5.41
N VAL A 83 9.23 16.67 5.13
CA VAL A 83 9.47 15.84 3.95
C VAL A 83 8.72 16.40 2.75
N ASN A 84 7.41 16.62 2.92
CA ASN A 84 6.55 17.17 1.88
C ASN A 84 5.67 18.28 2.45
N HIS A 85 5.79 19.47 1.90
CA HIS A 85 4.87 20.56 2.27
C HIS A 85 3.42 20.16 1.94
N PRO A 86 2.44 20.24 2.87
CA PRO A 86 1.07 19.74 2.66
C PRO A 86 0.38 20.31 1.42
N ALA A 87 0.59 21.58 1.08
CA ALA A 87 0.04 22.17 -0.13
C ALA A 87 0.58 21.49 -1.40
N ARG A 88 1.88 21.15 -1.42
CA ARG A 88 2.46 20.42 -2.57
C ARG A 88 1.89 19.02 -2.70
N VAL A 89 1.60 18.35 -1.58
CA VAL A 89 0.90 17.07 -1.59
C VAL A 89 -0.52 17.23 -2.13
N ALA A 90 -1.28 18.20 -1.63
CA ALA A 90 -2.64 18.48 -2.07
C ALA A 90 -2.72 18.75 -3.59
N GLU A 91 -1.80 19.56 -4.12
CA GLU A 91 -1.70 19.87 -5.55
C GLU A 91 -1.37 18.62 -6.40
N ARG A 92 -0.37 17.83 -6.00
CA ARG A 92 0.07 16.64 -6.75
C ARG A 92 -0.98 15.54 -6.77
N ILE A 93 -1.61 15.27 -5.63
CA ILE A 93 -2.70 14.28 -5.55
C ILE A 93 -3.90 14.72 -6.37
N ALA A 94 -4.31 15.99 -6.31
CA ALA A 94 -5.40 16.51 -7.14
C ALA A 94 -5.04 16.47 -8.64
N THR A 95 -3.78 16.74 -9.00
CA THR A 95 -3.32 16.63 -10.39
C THR A 95 -3.41 15.18 -10.89
N LEU A 96 -2.93 14.21 -10.09
CA LEU A 96 -3.03 12.80 -10.45
C LEU A 96 -4.50 12.33 -10.49
N ASP A 97 -5.36 12.87 -9.64
CA ASP A 97 -6.81 12.57 -9.65
C ASP A 97 -7.47 12.99 -10.97
N HIS A 98 -7.10 14.17 -11.50
CA HIS A 98 -7.53 14.59 -12.84
C HIS A 98 -6.96 13.70 -13.96
N LEU A 99 -5.65 13.42 -13.92
CA LEU A 99 -4.98 12.64 -14.98
C LEU A 99 -5.42 11.18 -15.00
N SER A 100 -5.82 10.63 -13.86
CA SER A 100 -6.34 9.27 -13.73
C SER A 100 -7.85 9.18 -13.84
N GLU A 101 -8.56 10.31 -14.04
CA GLU A 101 -10.02 10.36 -14.10
C GLU A 101 -10.68 9.76 -12.84
N GLY A 102 -10.17 10.12 -11.67
CA GLY A 102 -10.72 9.71 -10.37
C GLY A 102 -10.27 8.34 -9.88
N ARG A 103 -9.19 7.76 -10.46
CA ARG A 103 -8.65 6.45 -10.06
C ARG A 103 -7.52 6.53 -9.02
N ILE A 104 -7.29 7.69 -8.39
CA ILE A 104 -6.30 7.83 -7.32
C ILE A 104 -6.85 7.34 -5.97
N GLU A 105 -6.02 6.60 -5.23
CA GLU A 105 -6.21 6.25 -3.83
C GLU A 105 -5.11 6.95 -3.01
N PHE A 106 -5.48 7.83 -2.10
CA PHE A 106 -4.51 8.64 -1.36
C PHE A 106 -4.17 8.02 -0.02
N GLY A 107 -3.13 7.20 0.01
CA GLY A 107 -2.56 6.65 1.23
C GLY A 107 -1.56 7.58 1.88
N THR A 108 -1.70 7.78 3.19
CA THR A 108 -0.90 8.72 3.99
C THR A 108 -0.09 8.02 5.06
N GLY A 109 1.07 8.58 5.38
CA GLY A 109 1.93 8.10 6.44
C GLY A 109 3.00 9.13 6.82
N ARG A 110 3.95 8.68 7.66
CA ARG A 110 4.98 9.54 8.26
C ARG A 110 6.40 8.98 8.15
N GLY A 111 6.59 7.99 7.28
CA GLY A 111 7.85 7.25 7.17
C GLY A 111 8.05 6.24 8.31
N SER A 112 8.92 5.29 8.08
CA SER A 112 9.20 4.17 9.01
C SER A 112 10.69 3.90 9.21
N SER A 113 11.56 4.75 8.66
CA SER A 113 13.02 4.59 8.70
C SER A 113 13.71 5.79 9.34
N SER A 114 14.62 5.52 10.29
CA SER A 114 15.47 6.56 10.88
C SER A 114 16.39 7.23 9.86
N ALA A 115 16.78 6.51 8.81
CA ALA A 115 17.59 7.06 7.71
C ALA A 115 16.80 8.13 6.93
N GLU A 116 15.49 7.93 6.71
CA GLU A 116 14.64 8.92 6.07
C GLU A 116 14.46 10.16 6.95
N TRP A 117 14.16 9.96 8.23
CA TRP A 117 14.00 11.10 9.16
C TRP A 117 15.27 11.94 9.27
N ALA A 118 16.42 11.29 9.44
CA ALA A 118 17.72 11.98 9.51
C ALA A 118 18.03 12.74 8.21
N GLY A 119 17.71 12.14 7.05
CA GLY A 119 17.92 12.77 5.74
C GLY A 119 17.11 14.04 5.52
N PHE A 120 15.97 14.18 6.22
CA PHE A 120 15.10 15.36 6.19
C PHE A 120 15.19 16.23 7.47
N ASP A 121 16.25 16.08 8.25
CA ASP A 121 16.48 16.86 9.48
C ASP A 121 15.29 16.74 10.47
N ILE A 122 14.76 15.54 10.63
CA ILE A 122 13.75 15.20 11.63
C ILE A 122 14.46 14.42 12.74
N PRO A 123 14.50 14.95 13.98
CA PRO A 123 15.34 14.37 15.04
C PRO A 123 14.90 12.99 15.52
N SER A 124 13.61 12.67 15.44
CA SER A 124 13.08 11.39 15.92
C SER A 124 11.73 11.04 15.32
N ALA A 125 11.39 9.74 15.38
CA ALA A 125 10.07 9.23 15.03
C ALA A 125 8.91 9.89 15.80
N ALA A 126 9.16 10.32 17.03
CA ALA A 126 8.13 10.94 17.89
C ALA A 126 7.61 12.26 17.30
N GLU A 127 8.50 13.01 16.63
CA GLU A 127 8.13 14.30 16.01
C GLU A 127 7.34 14.14 14.72
N THR A 128 7.44 13.01 14.06
CA THR A 128 6.73 12.77 12.78
C THR A 128 5.22 12.68 12.98
N LYS A 129 4.74 12.14 14.12
CA LYS A 129 3.30 11.93 14.35
C LYS A 129 2.52 13.24 14.42
N PRO A 130 2.90 14.26 15.20
CA PRO A 130 2.18 15.52 15.23
C PRO A 130 2.29 16.29 13.90
N MET A 131 3.42 16.23 13.18
CA MET A 131 3.55 16.83 11.84
C MET A 131 2.58 16.18 10.83
N TRP A 132 2.54 14.85 10.80
CA TRP A 132 1.62 14.08 9.97
C TRP A 132 0.16 14.43 10.31
N ARG A 133 -0.18 14.53 11.59
CA ARG A 133 -1.55 14.81 12.04
C ARG A 133 -2.04 16.18 11.57
N GLU A 134 -1.22 17.23 11.71
CA GLU A 134 -1.54 18.56 11.23
C GLU A 134 -1.75 18.56 9.70
N SER A 135 -0.86 17.92 8.95
CA SER A 135 -0.99 17.80 7.49
C SER A 135 -2.23 17.02 7.07
N LEU A 136 -2.56 15.92 7.76
CA LEU A 136 -3.72 15.09 7.48
C LEU A 136 -5.03 15.87 7.63
N GLU A 137 -5.14 16.72 8.64
CA GLU A 137 -6.33 17.54 8.89
C GLU A 137 -6.45 18.69 7.87
N GLU A 138 -5.34 19.21 7.39
CA GLU A 138 -5.31 20.39 6.54
C GLU A 138 -5.42 20.09 5.03
N ILE A 139 -4.90 18.96 4.54
CA ILE A 139 -4.98 18.61 3.12
C ILE A 139 -6.44 18.58 2.59
N PRO A 140 -7.41 17.93 3.25
CA PRO A 140 -8.82 17.99 2.80
C PRO A 140 -9.42 19.39 2.86
N ARG A 141 -8.97 20.24 3.77
CA ARG A 141 -9.38 21.65 3.81
C ARG A 141 -8.85 22.42 2.61
N MET A 142 -7.59 22.20 2.20
CA MET A 142 -7.02 22.78 0.99
C MET A 142 -7.80 22.41 -0.27
N TRP A 143 -8.37 21.19 -0.32
CA TRP A 143 -9.20 20.77 -1.44
C TRP A 143 -10.60 21.39 -1.46
N ARG A 144 -11.13 21.78 -0.30
CA ARG A 144 -12.49 22.29 -0.13
C ARG A 144 -12.56 23.81 -0.06
N ASP A 145 -11.68 24.39 0.78
CA ASP A 145 -11.75 25.80 1.13
C ASP A 145 -11.14 26.69 0.04
N GLU A 146 -11.82 27.81 -0.27
CA GLU A 146 -11.39 28.75 -1.28
C GLU A 146 -11.78 30.17 -0.84
N PRO A 147 -10.82 31.00 -0.50
CA PRO A 147 -9.40 30.72 -0.34
C PRO A 147 -9.07 29.99 0.97
N TYR A 148 -7.93 29.30 0.96
CA TYR A 148 -7.39 28.59 2.13
C TYR A 148 -6.32 29.41 2.86
N GLU A 149 -6.30 29.33 4.20
CA GLU A 149 -5.27 29.91 5.06
C GLU A 149 -5.00 28.99 6.24
N HIS A 150 -3.73 28.92 6.69
CA HIS A 150 -3.33 28.13 7.87
C HIS A 150 -2.19 28.79 8.65
N GLN A 151 -2.32 28.79 9.97
CA GLN A 151 -1.31 29.21 10.92
C GLN A 151 -1.09 28.09 11.94
N GLY A 152 -0.31 27.09 11.55
CA GLY A 152 -0.06 25.90 12.35
C GLY A 152 1.29 25.91 13.06
N THR A 153 1.57 24.78 13.71
CA THR A 153 2.84 24.56 14.42
C THR A 153 3.94 24.14 13.45
N TYR A 154 3.64 23.28 12.48
CA TYR A 154 4.61 22.65 11.60
C TYR A 154 4.67 23.26 10.22
N PHE A 155 3.60 23.93 9.78
CA PHE A 155 3.63 24.74 8.57
C PHE A 155 2.69 25.94 8.66
N ARG A 156 2.95 26.92 7.80
CA ARG A 156 2.12 28.13 7.66
C ARG A 156 1.84 28.41 6.21
N MET A 157 0.64 28.83 5.91
CA MET A 157 0.24 29.19 4.57
C MET A 157 -0.60 30.47 4.60
N PRO A 158 -0.15 31.55 3.96
CA PRO A 158 -0.95 32.76 3.84
C PRO A 158 -2.14 32.50 2.91
N LYS A 159 -3.20 33.30 3.07
CA LYS A 159 -4.45 33.19 2.32
C LYS A 159 -4.22 33.16 0.81
N ARG A 160 -4.60 32.02 0.17
CA ARG A 160 -4.54 31.80 -1.28
C ARG A 160 -5.32 30.56 -1.71
N ASP A 161 -5.53 30.39 -3.00
CA ASP A 161 -6.16 29.19 -3.54
C ASP A 161 -5.13 28.09 -3.75
N VAL A 162 -5.44 26.87 -3.31
CA VAL A 162 -4.67 25.65 -3.58
C VAL A 162 -5.33 24.96 -4.77
N LEU A 163 -4.62 24.88 -5.89
CA LEU A 163 -5.15 24.41 -7.17
C LEU A 163 -4.22 23.37 -7.81
N PRO A 164 -4.79 22.39 -8.56
CA PRO A 164 -6.21 22.19 -8.83
C PRO A 164 -6.97 21.64 -7.62
N LYS A 165 -8.30 21.77 -7.64
CA LYS A 165 -9.17 21.00 -6.71
C LYS A 165 -9.32 19.58 -7.27
N PRO A 166 -9.53 18.55 -6.43
CA PRO A 166 -9.69 17.18 -6.91
C PRO A 166 -10.83 17.00 -7.93
N TYR A 167 -10.61 16.14 -8.90
CA TYR A 167 -11.65 15.65 -9.82
C TYR A 167 -12.73 14.88 -9.07
N SER A 168 -12.33 13.97 -8.19
CA SER A 168 -13.19 13.16 -7.32
C SER A 168 -13.93 14.00 -6.28
N LYS A 169 -15.23 13.74 -6.09
CA LYS A 169 -16.05 14.41 -5.08
C LYS A 169 -16.53 13.42 -4.02
N PRO A 170 -16.51 13.79 -2.73
CA PRO A 170 -16.01 15.05 -2.16
C PRO A 170 -14.48 15.21 -2.27
N ASN A 171 -13.73 14.13 -2.34
CA ASN A 171 -12.28 14.03 -2.50
C ASN A 171 -11.87 12.58 -2.87
N PRO A 172 -10.61 12.31 -3.27
CA PRO A 172 -10.10 10.95 -3.42
C PRO A 172 -10.26 10.12 -2.15
N PRO A 173 -10.44 8.79 -2.24
CA PRO A 173 -10.42 7.92 -1.08
C PRO A 173 -9.09 8.06 -0.31
N MET A 174 -9.18 8.23 1.02
CA MET A 174 -8.03 8.45 1.87
C MET A 174 -7.75 7.22 2.73
N TRP A 175 -6.46 6.95 2.98
CA TRP A 175 -5.99 5.78 3.70
C TRP A 175 -4.88 6.13 4.69
N LEU A 176 -4.73 5.30 5.73
CA LEU A 176 -3.67 5.41 6.74
C LEU A 176 -2.85 4.13 6.78
N ALA A 177 -1.52 4.26 6.77
CA ALA A 177 -0.62 3.13 7.04
C ALA A 177 -0.73 2.69 8.51
N CYS A 178 -1.06 1.42 8.71
CA CYS A 178 -1.34 0.84 10.01
C CYS A 178 -0.45 -0.38 10.28
N SER A 179 0.13 -0.45 11.50
CA SER A 179 0.99 -1.56 11.93
C SER A 179 0.66 -2.10 13.31
N SER A 180 -0.29 -1.48 14.03
CA SER A 180 -0.68 -1.86 15.40
C SER A 180 -2.18 -1.70 15.61
N PRO A 181 -2.79 -2.40 16.60
CA PRO A 181 -4.22 -2.23 16.91
C PRO A 181 -4.62 -0.75 17.14
N ALA A 182 -3.73 0.03 17.74
CA ALA A 182 -3.97 1.45 18.00
C ALA A 182 -4.09 2.27 16.70
N THR A 183 -3.21 2.03 15.72
CA THR A 183 -3.26 2.73 14.43
C THR A 183 -4.44 2.26 13.56
N PHE A 184 -4.84 1.01 13.68
CA PHE A 184 -6.06 0.51 13.03
C PHE A 184 -7.32 1.14 13.62
N SER A 185 -7.41 1.25 14.96
CA SER A 185 -8.50 1.97 15.62
C SER A 185 -8.54 3.44 15.22
N GLU A 186 -7.36 4.12 15.18
CA GLU A 186 -7.23 5.52 14.75
C GLU A 186 -7.70 5.70 13.29
N ALA A 187 -7.30 4.82 12.37
CA ALA A 187 -7.77 4.87 10.97
C ALA A 187 -9.29 4.81 10.88
N GLY A 188 -9.92 3.85 11.60
CA GLY A 188 -11.36 3.72 11.65
C GLY A 188 -12.06 4.95 12.23
N GLU A 189 -11.58 5.50 13.36
CA GLU A 189 -12.13 6.70 14.00
C GLU A 189 -12.08 7.94 13.08
N LEU A 190 -11.06 8.01 12.24
CA LEU A 190 -10.89 9.08 11.25
C LEU A 190 -11.69 8.86 9.96
N GLY A 191 -12.32 7.69 9.79
CA GLY A 191 -13.02 7.32 8.57
C GLY A 191 -12.11 7.03 7.38
N LEU A 192 -10.85 6.65 7.65
CA LEU A 192 -9.83 6.33 6.64
C LEU A 192 -9.78 4.82 6.41
N GLY A 193 -9.45 4.39 5.19
CA GLY A 193 -9.08 3.02 4.93
C GLY A 193 -7.78 2.64 5.66
N ALA A 194 -7.63 1.39 6.06
CA ALA A 194 -6.43 0.89 6.72
C ALA A 194 -5.53 0.16 5.71
N LEU A 195 -4.30 0.66 5.52
CA LEU A 195 -3.24 -0.01 4.76
C LEU A 195 -2.34 -0.77 5.73
N CYS A 196 -2.43 -2.10 5.71
CA CYS A 196 -1.67 -2.98 6.58
C CYS A 196 -0.44 -3.54 5.86
N PHE A 197 0.73 -3.09 6.25
CA PHE A 197 2.00 -3.62 5.76
C PHE A 197 2.59 -4.62 6.76
N THR A 198 1.87 -5.72 6.98
CA THR A 198 2.35 -6.84 7.79
C THR A 198 2.11 -8.15 7.02
N PHE A 199 3.12 -9.02 7.01
CA PHE A 199 3.06 -10.34 6.36
C PHE A 199 2.51 -11.40 7.32
N GLY A 200 1.43 -11.08 8.04
CA GLY A 200 0.81 -11.94 9.03
C GLY A 200 -0.17 -12.94 8.45
N THR A 201 -0.40 -14.03 9.17
CA THR A 201 -1.47 -14.98 8.88
C THR A 201 -2.85 -14.37 9.21
N PRO A 202 -3.97 -14.94 8.70
CA PRO A 202 -5.31 -14.45 9.05
C PRO A 202 -5.55 -14.34 10.56
N GLN A 203 -5.04 -15.27 11.36
CA GLN A 203 -5.16 -15.26 12.82
C GLN A 203 -4.43 -14.07 13.46
N GLN A 204 -3.30 -13.65 12.88
CA GLN A 204 -2.54 -12.49 13.36
C GLN A 204 -3.17 -11.16 12.90
N ILE A 205 -3.87 -11.16 11.78
CA ILE A 205 -4.56 -9.98 11.22
C ILE A 205 -5.92 -9.75 11.87
N GLU A 206 -6.63 -10.80 12.26
CA GLU A 206 -7.99 -10.70 12.82
C GLU A 206 -8.15 -9.68 13.97
N PRO A 207 -7.25 -9.60 14.97
CA PRO A 207 -7.33 -8.58 16.02
C PRO A 207 -7.21 -7.15 15.48
N LEU A 208 -6.44 -6.94 14.42
CA LEU A 208 -6.27 -5.65 13.76
C LEU A 208 -7.55 -5.23 13.02
N VAL A 209 -8.18 -6.18 12.32
CA VAL A 209 -9.49 -5.96 11.67
C VAL A 209 -10.54 -5.59 12.69
N LYS A 210 -10.62 -6.30 13.83
CA LYS A 210 -11.56 -5.98 14.94
C LYS A 210 -11.33 -4.57 15.47
N ALA A 211 -10.07 -4.18 15.72
CA ALA A 211 -9.74 -2.84 16.20
C ALA A 211 -10.18 -1.74 15.21
N TYR A 212 -9.98 -1.97 13.92
CA TYR A 212 -10.42 -1.07 12.86
C TYR A 212 -11.95 -0.91 12.82
N LYS A 213 -12.68 -2.02 12.77
CA LYS A 213 -14.15 -2.00 12.70
C LYS A 213 -14.77 -1.36 13.95
N GLU A 214 -14.17 -1.52 15.13
CA GLU A 214 -14.58 -0.78 16.33
C GLU A 214 -14.27 0.73 16.21
N GLY A 215 -13.16 1.09 15.57
CA GLY A 215 -12.87 2.49 15.23
C GLY A 215 -13.91 3.09 14.30
N ILE A 216 -14.28 2.39 13.22
CA ILE A 216 -15.31 2.82 12.26
C ILE A 216 -16.65 3.13 12.98
N LYS A 217 -17.06 2.30 13.94
CA LYS A 217 -18.30 2.55 14.72
C LYS A 217 -18.26 3.86 15.52
N ARG A 218 -17.08 4.35 15.87
CA ARG A 218 -16.87 5.62 16.58
C ARG A 218 -16.69 6.83 15.66
N CYS A 219 -16.56 6.60 14.34
CA CYS A 219 -16.38 7.67 13.38
C CYS A 219 -17.65 8.49 13.20
N THR A 220 -17.67 9.69 13.76
CA THR A 220 -18.77 10.64 13.62
C THR A 220 -18.51 11.74 12.60
N LYS A 221 -17.23 12.00 12.31
CA LYS A 221 -16.78 13.05 11.38
C LYS A 221 -15.55 12.58 10.62
N PRO A 222 -15.71 11.92 9.46
CA PRO A 222 -14.59 11.46 8.68
C PRO A 222 -13.76 12.64 8.17
N ILE A 223 -12.43 12.51 8.22
CA ILE A 223 -11.50 13.56 7.75
C ILE A 223 -11.65 13.80 6.26
N GLY A 224 -11.80 12.73 5.47
CA GLY A 224 -11.90 12.79 4.01
C GLY A 224 -13.31 13.00 3.46
N GLY A 225 -14.26 13.60 4.20
CA GLY A 225 -15.60 13.88 3.69
C GLY A 225 -16.54 12.67 3.54
N PHE A 226 -16.04 11.45 3.58
CA PHE A 226 -16.78 10.19 3.63
C PHE A 226 -15.97 9.11 4.36
N ILE A 227 -16.66 8.05 4.81
CA ILE A 227 -15.99 6.91 5.44
C ILE A 227 -15.53 5.95 4.35
N ASN A 228 -14.22 5.71 4.30
CA ASN A 228 -13.60 4.66 3.49
C ASN A 228 -13.45 3.39 4.34
N ASP A 229 -14.54 2.63 4.52
CA ASP A 229 -14.53 1.40 5.33
C ASP A 229 -13.87 0.23 4.57
N ASN A 230 -12.55 0.30 4.44
CA ASN A 230 -11.75 -0.68 3.72
C ASN A 230 -10.49 -1.06 4.50
N ILE A 231 -10.14 -2.35 4.48
CA ILE A 231 -8.89 -2.89 5.01
C ILE A 231 -8.12 -3.57 3.87
N ALA A 232 -6.96 -3.05 3.55
CA ALA A 232 -6.04 -3.62 2.58
C ALA A 232 -4.81 -4.21 3.31
N VAL A 233 -4.52 -5.48 3.07
CA VAL A 233 -3.44 -6.23 3.73
C VAL A 233 -2.41 -6.66 2.71
N THR A 234 -1.14 -6.34 2.97
CA THR A 234 -0.01 -6.78 2.13
C THR A 234 0.38 -8.21 2.46
N THR A 235 0.57 -9.01 1.41
CA THR A 235 1.02 -10.40 1.52
C THR A 235 1.86 -10.77 0.30
N ASN A 236 2.35 -12.04 0.23
CA ASN A 236 3.08 -12.53 -0.92
C ASN A 236 2.23 -13.52 -1.69
N MET A 237 2.21 -13.42 -3.01
CA MET A 237 1.55 -14.33 -3.91
C MET A 237 2.48 -14.73 -5.04
N PHE A 238 2.49 -16.01 -5.35
CA PHE A 238 3.05 -16.51 -6.59
C PHE A 238 2.25 -17.77 -7.00
N CYS A 239 1.44 -17.63 -8.04
CA CYS A 239 0.42 -18.61 -8.43
C CYS A 239 0.74 -19.17 -9.82
N LEU A 240 1.00 -20.47 -9.91
CA LEU A 240 1.16 -21.17 -11.18
C LEU A 240 0.22 -22.39 -11.21
N PRO A 241 -0.10 -22.93 -12.40
CA PRO A 241 -0.92 -24.13 -12.50
C PRO A 241 -0.34 -25.36 -11.75
N ASP A 242 0.99 -25.45 -11.66
CA ASP A 242 1.71 -26.42 -10.84
C ASP A 242 2.27 -25.73 -9.59
N GLY A 243 1.74 -26.11 -8.41
CA GLY A 243 2.14 -25.53 -7.13
C GLY A 243 3.57 -25.90 -6.71
N ASP A 244 4.10 -27.03 -7.12
CA ASP A 244 5.49 -27.43 -6.82
C ASP A 244 6.47 -26.64 -7.70
N GLU A 245 6.14 -26.39 -8.98
CA GLU A 245 6.87 -25.46 -9.85
C GLU A 245 6.88 -24.05 -9.23
N ALA A 246 5.72 -23.55 -8.77
CA ALA A 246 5.62 -22.24 -8.15
C ALA A 246 6.54 -22.10 -6.93
N ARG A 247 6.54 -23.10 -6.05
CA ARG A 247 7.39 -23.11 -4.85
C ARG A 247 8.88 -23.21 -5.19
N ALA A 248 9.25 -24.01 -6.19
CA ALA A 248 10.64 -24.13 -6.62
C ALA A 248 11.20 -22.81 -7.17
N ILE A 249 10.45 -22.13 -8.05
CA ILE A 249 10.83 -20.82 -8.58
C ILE A 249 10.92 -19.77 -7.46
N TYR A 250 9.92 -19.70 -6.60
CA TYR A 250 9.87 -18.72 -5.51
C TYR A 250 11.00 -18.92 -4.49
N ALA A 251 11.34 -20.16 -4.15
CA ALA A 251 12.45 -20.47 -3.27
C ALA A 251 13.81 -20.01 -3.84
N GLY A 252 13.98 -20.03 -5.16
CA GLY A 252 15.18 -19.56 -5.84
C GLY A 252 15.28 -18.04 -5.99
N ALA A 253 14.23 -17.29 -5.68
CA ALA A 253 14.13 -15.87 -5.99
C ALA A 253 14.71 -14.92 -4.91
N ARG A 254 15.50 -15.42 -3.96
CA ARG A 254 16.17 -14.66 -2.89
C ARG A 254 15.22 -13.77 -2.05
N THR A 255 14.03 -14.27 -1.79
CA THR A 255 12.98 -13.53 -1.04
C THR A 255 13.37 -13.25 0.41
N GLU A 256 14.26 -14.05 0.99
CA GLU A 256 14.87 -13.85 2.31
C GLU A 256 15.69 -12.55 2.37
N TYR A 257 16.34 -12.17 1.29
CA TYR A 257 17.09 -10.91 1.20
C TYR A 257 16.17 -9.69 1.30
N PHE A 258 14.96 -9.77 0.76
CA PHE A 258 13.97 -8.72 0.97
C PHE A 258 13.63 -8.54 2.45
N ALA A 259 13.40 -9.64 3.18
CA ALA A 259 13.11 -9.56 4.62
C ALA A 259 14.30 -8.97 5.40
N GLN A 260 15.53 -9.32 5.01
CA GLN A 260 16.73 -8.71 5.59
C GLN A 260 16.78 -7.21 5.35
N LEU A 261 16.54 -6.73 4.14
CA LEU A 261 16.50 -5.30 3.80
C LEU A 261 15.37 -4.58 4.56
N PHE A 262 14.18 -5.18 4.60
CA PHE A 262 13.02 -4.66 5.32
C PHE A 262 13.37 -4.34 6.77
N PHE A 263 13.85 -5.33 7.55
CA PHE A 263 14.18 -5.13 8.94
C PHE A 263 15.48 -4.35 9.18
N SER A 264 16.32 -4.17 8.16
CA SER A 264 17.49 -3.30 8.24
C SER A 264 17.14 -1.82 8.10
N TRP A 265 16.16 -1.51 7.25
CA TRP A 265 15.80 -0.12 6.94
C TRP A 265 14.59 0.39 7.72
N LEU A 266 13.55 -0.44 7.90
CA LEU A 266 12.31 -0.02 8.57
C LEU A 266 12.41 -0.27 10.08
N ASP A 267 13.28 0.44 10.73
CA ASP A 267 13.67 0.27 12.13
C ASP A 267 12.62 0.73 13.15
N SER A 268 11.57 1.44 12.72
CA SER A 268 10.40 1.71 13.54
C SER A 268 9.44 0.51 13.66
N ILE A 269 9.61 -0.52 12.82
CA ILE A 269 8.82 -1.74 12.87
C ILE A 269 9.50 -2.75 13.80
N PRO A 270 8.79 -3.31 14.80
CA PRO A 270 9.37 -4.28 15.70
C PRO A 270 9.93 -5.50 14.96
N ARG A 271 11.17 -5.84 15.24
CA ARG A 271 11.81 -7.03 14.69
C ARG A 271 11.18 -8.31 15.29
N PRO A 272 10.97 -9.35 14.47
CA PRO A 272 10.56 -10.65 14.98
C PRO A 272 11.55 -11.20 16.03
N PRO A 273 11.08 -12.07 16.96
CA PRO A 273 11.91 -12.56 18.07
C PRO A 273 13.20 -13.30 17.67
N GLN A 274 13.25 -13.84 16.44
CA GLN A 274 14.44 -14.52 15.91
C GLN A 274 15.55 -13.56 15.49
N PHE A 275 15.27 -12.24 15.41
CA PHE A 275 16.29 -11.23 15.09
C PHE A 275 16.83 -10.56 16.35
N PRO A 276 18.09 -10.09 16.33
CA PRO A 276 18.60 -9.22 17.38
C PRO A 276 17.77 -7.93 17.42
N LYS A 277 17.46 -7.47 18.63
CA LYS A 277 16.69 -6.23 18.83
C LYS A 277 17.42 -5.01 18.25
N GLU A 278 18.73 -5.02 18.30
CA GLU A 278 19.61 -3.95 17.83
C GLU A 278 20.73 -4.54 16.96
N GLY A 279 21.38 -3.65 16.19
CA GLY A 279 22.49 -4.03 15.32
C GLY A 279 22.07 -4.61 13.96
N PRO A 280 23.03 -5.18 13.22
CA PRO A 280 22.78 -5.70 11.87
C PRO A 280 21.76 -6.83 11.86
N VAL A 281 20.88 -6.85 10.87
CA VAL A 281 19.98 -7.97 10.63
C VAL A 281 20.76 -9.07 9.94
N PRO A 282 20.83 -10.30 10.52
CA PRO A 282 21.58 -11.39 9.93
C PRO A 282 20.96 -11.85 8.62
N ALA A 283 21.75 -12.45 7.75
CA ALA A 283 21.24 -13.14 6.57
C ALA A 283 20.30 -14.26 7.00
N LEU A 284 19.16 -14.33 6.35
CA LEU A 284 18.19 -15.40 6.55
C LEU A 284 18.48 -16.56 5.60
N PRO A 285 18.19 -17.80 6.00
CA PRO A 285 18.19 -18.91 5.06
C PRO A 285 17.09 -18.72 4.02
N ALA A 286 17.36 -19.10 2.78
CA ALA A 286 16.32 -19.17 1.76
C ALA A 286 15.23 -20.17 2.17
N PRO A 287 13.95 -19.87 1.96
CA PRO A 287 12.88 -20.82 2.26
C PRO A 287 12.98 -22.02 1.31
N THR A 288 12.77 -23.22 1.82
CA THR A 288 12.62 -24.40 0.99
C THR A 288 11.20 -24.49 0.41
N PRO A 289 10.97 -25.25 -0.68
CA PRO A 289 9.62 -25.54 -1.16
C PRO A 289 8.70 -26.14 -0.08
N ALA A 290 9.26 -26.94 0.84
CA ALA A 290 8.52 -27.53 1.97
C ALA A 290 8.09 -26.45 2.99
N ASP A 291 8.96 -25.51 3.31
CA ASP A 291 8.64 -24.38 4.19
C ASP A 291 7.52 -23.50 3.58
N LEU A 292 7.57 -23.25 2.26
CA LEU A 292 6.55 -22.49 1.55
C LEU A 292 5.19 -23.21 1.57
N LYS A 293 5.19 -24.54 1.39
CA LYS A 293 3.98 -25.36 1.48
C LYS A 293 3.38 -25.36 2.90
N ALA A 294 4.22 -25.51 3.90
CA ALA A 294 3.80 -25.45 5.30
C ALA A 294 3.27 -24.04 5.67
N GLY A 295 3.93 -22.98 5.18
CA GLY A 295 3.50 -21.60 5.37
C GLY A 295 2.14 -21.31 4.73
N LEU A 296 1.88 -21.83 3.54
CA LEU A 296 0.58 -21.71 2.87
C LEU A 296 -0.54 -22.33 3.70
N ALA A 297 -0.31 -23.54 4.24
CA ALA A 297 -1.32 -24.26 5.01
C ALA A 297 -1.82 -23.51 6.26
N VAL A 298 -1.03 -22.61 6.83
CA VAL A 298 -1.41 -21.77 7.98
C VAL A 298 -1.86 -20.36 7.59
N GLY A 299 -2.05 -20.11 6.28
CA GLY A 299 -2.50 -18.80 5.78
C GLY A 299 -1.40 -17.76 5.63
N GLY A 300 -0.16 -18.18 5.54
CA GLY A 300 1.00 -17.31 5.29
C GLY A 300 1.13 -16.88 3.82
N ARG A 301 2.29 -17.12 3.22
CA ARG A 301 2.56 -16.77 1.82
C ARG A 301 1.69 -17.59 0.87
N GLN A 302 1.01 -16.96 -0.09
CA GLN A 302 0.17 -17.63 -1.09
C GLN A 302 1.03 -18.06 -2.30
N ILE A 303 1.84 -19.10 -2.09
CA ILE A 303 2.76 -19.66 -3.10
C ILE A 303 2.31 -21.09 -3.45
N GLY A 304 1.73 -21.27 -4.64
CA GLY A 304 1.20 -22.58 -5.02
C GLY A 304 0.25 -22.54 -6.22
N ALA A 305 -0.53 -23.62 -6.38
CA ALA A 305 -1.56 -23.69 -7.40
C ALA A 305 -2.86 -23.00 -6.95
N PRO A 306 -3.75 -22.61 -7.90
CA PRO A 306 -5.02 -21.96 -7.59
C PRO A 306 -5.84 -22.67 -6.51
N GLU A 307 -5.98 -23.98 -6.59
CA GLU A 307 -6.75 -24.80 -5.63
C GLU A 307 -6.14 -24.85 -4.23
N GLU A 308 -4.82 -24.64 -4.11
CA GLU A 308 -4.13 -24.54 -2.82
C GLU A 308 -4.29 -23.14 -2.19
N ILE A 309 -4.34 -22.09 -3.03
CA ILE A 309 -4.40 -20.68 -2.60
C ILE A 309 -5.83 -20.28 -2.19
N VAL A 310 -6.85 -20.71 -2.93
CA VAL A 310 -8.25 -20.33 -2.70
C VAL A 310 -8.73 -20.56 -1.26
N PRO A 311 -8.45 -21.70 -0.58
CA PRO A 311 -8.83 -21.87 0.81
C PRO A 311 -8.24 -20.81 1.75
N VAL A 312 -7.00 -20.39 1.52
CA VAL A 312 -6.33 -19.36 2.31
C VAL A 312 -6.97 -17.99 2.12
N LEU A 313 -7.32 -17.64 0.88
CA LEU A 313 -8.01 -16.38 0.59
C LEU A 313 -9.37 -16.31 1.27
N LYS A 314 -10.10 -17.43 1.36
CA LYS A 314 -11.36 -17.50 2.12
C LYS A 314 -11.16 -17.24 3.61
N MET A 315 -10.01 -17.58 4.18
CA MET A 315 -9.71 -17.26 5.59
C MET A 315 -9.55 -15.74 5.78
N TYR A 316 -8.88 -15.04 4.85
CA TYR A 316 -8.78 -13.57 4.89
C TYR A 316 -10.15 -12.90 4.70
N GLU A 317 -10.95 -13.38 3.75
CA GLU A 317 -12.31 -12.88 3.52
C GLU A 317 -13.20 -13.07 4.76
N ALA A 318 -13.12 -14.23 5.41
CA ALA A 318 -13.92 -14.57 6.59
C ALA A 318 -13.64 -13.67 7.80
N ILE A 319 -12.43 -13.15 7.95
CA ILE A 319 -12.09 -12.21 9.03
C ILE A 319 -12.40 -10.74 8.66
N GLY A 320 -12.89 -10.46 7.44
CA GLY A 320 -13.31 -9.13 7.00
C GLY A 320 -12.21 -8.28 6.37
N VAL A 321 -11.20 -8.90 5.75
CA VAL A 321 -10.25 -8.20 4.88
C VAL A 321 -10.93 -7.88 3.56
N ASP A 322 -10.88 -6.62 3.16
CA ASP A 322 -11.55 -6.13 1.94
C ASP A 322 -10.65 -6.24 0.71
N GLN A 323 -9.33 -6.10 0.91
CA GLN A 323 -8.35 -6.11 -0.17
C GLN A 323 -7.07 -6.84 0.23
N LEU A 324 -6.53 -7.68 -0.68
CA LEU A 324 -5.17 -8.22 -0.57
C LEU A 324 -4.26 -7.55 -1.59
N ILE A 325 -3.09 -7.10 -1.11
CA ILE A 325 -2.07 -6.43 -1.91
C ILE A 325 -0.86 -7.36 -2.01
N TYR A 326 -0.47 -7.70 -3.22
CA TYR A 326 0.67 -8.58 -3.48
C TYR A 326 1.91 -7.82 -3.93
N SER A 327 3.08 -8.26 -3.49
CA SER A 327 4.36 -7.80 -4.04
C SER A 327 4.85 -8.82 -5.08
N PRO A 328 4.54 -8.65 -6.37
CA PRO A 328 4.79 -9.67 -7.38
C PRO A 328 6.27 -9.75 -7.79
N LEU A 329 6.96 -8.60 -7.78
CA LEU A 329 8.38 -8.53 -8.14
C LEU A 329 9.24 -8.70 -6.90
N THR A 330 9.75 -9.91 -6.70
CA THR A 330 10.87 -10.16 -5.80
C THR A 330 12.20 -9.84 -6.49
N LEU A 331 13.27 -9.67 -5.70
CA LEU A 331 14.55 -9.11 -6.15
C LEU A 331 15.14 -9.76 -7.40
N THR A 332 15.12 -11.09 -7.48
CA THR A 332 15.77 -11.83 -8.59
C THR A 332 14.80 -12.69 -9.42
N MET A 333 13.50 -12.54 -9.21
CA MET A 333 12.52 -13.31 -9.99
C MET A 333 12.50 -12.89 -11.45
N ASP A 334 12.44 -13.86 -12.34
CA ASP A 334 12.33 -13.60 -13.77
C ASP A 334 10.98 -12.94 -14.10
N GLN A 335 11.00 -11.89 -14.90
CA GLN A 335 9.81 -11.15 -15.33
C GLN A 335 8.74 -12.05 -15.95
N LYS A 336 9.15 -13.00 -16.79
CA LYS A 336 8.21 -13.94 -17.42
C LYS A 336 7.41 -14.77 -16.42
N ASP A 337 8.04 -15.18 -15.32
CA ASP A 337 7.39 -15.99 -14.29
C ASP A 337 6.45 -15.14 -13.43
N VAL A 338 6.79 -13.89 -13.19
CA VAL A 338 5.87 -12.92 -12.56
C VAL A 338 4.62 -12.72 -13.41
N LEU A 339 4.78 -12.51 -14.72
CA LEU A 339 3.65 -12.31 -15.64
C LEU A 339 2.77 -13.58 -15.75
N ARG A 340 3.37 -14.77 -15.82
CA ARG A 340 2.64 -16.06 -15.76
C ARG A 340 1.83 -16.20 -14.48
N SER A 341 2.40 -15.79 -13.35
CA SER A 341 1.73 -15.83 -12.07
C SER A 341 0.51 -14.90 -12.00
N ILE A 342 0.64 -13.70 -12.53
CA ILE A 342 -0.46 -12.71 -12.61
C ILE A 342 -1.58 -13.24 -13.50
N GLU A 343 -1.26 -13.77 -14.67
CA GLU A 343 -2.23 -14.36 -15.60
C GLU A 343 -2.96 -15.55 -14.96
N THR A 344 -2.23 -16.47 -14.33
CA THR A 344 -2.82 -17.65 -13.66
C THR A 344 -3.78 -17.23 -12.55
N PHE A 345 -3.37 -16.27 -11.69
CA PHE A 345 -4.20 -15.78 -10.61
C PHE A 345 -5.43 -15.03 -11.15
N GLY A 346 -5.26 -14.16 -12.12
CA GLY A 346 -6.34 -13.38 -12.73
C GLY A 346 -7.39 -14.27 -13.42
N THR A 347 -6.95 -15.38 -14.01
CA THR A 347 -7.84 -16.32 -14.73
C THR A 347 -8.57 -17.27 -13.78
N HIS A 348 -7.88 -17.83 -12.78
CA HIS A 348 -8.39 -18.96 -12.01
C HIS A 348 -8.78 -18.63 -10.57
N VAL A 349 -8.26 -17.56 -9.99
CA VAL A 349 -8.49 -17.21 -8.58
C VAL A 349 -9.35 -15.97 -8.43
N LEU A 350 -8.95 -14.86 -9.06
CA LEU A 350 -9.59 -13.56 -8.90
C LEU A 350 -11.12 -13.61 -9.13
N PRO A 351 -11.66 -14.26 -10.18
CA PRO A 351 -13.12 -14.28 -10.45
C PRO A 351 -13.95 -15.01 -9.39
N LEU A 352 -13.31 -15.80 -8.52
CA LEU A 352 -14.01 -16.49 -7.43
C LEU A 352 -14.36 -15.51 -6.28
N PHE A 353 -13.62 -14.42 -6.14
CA PHE A 353 -13.74 -13.45 -5.04
C PHE A 353 -14.25 -12.09 -5.50
N ASP A 354 -13.67 -11.54 -6.57
CA ASP A 354 -14.03 -10.21 -7.09
C ASP A 354 -14.94 -10.35 -8.31
N LYS A 355 -16.24 -10.17 -8.06
CA LYS A 355 -17.30 -10.31 -9.08
C LYS A 355 -17.88 -8.96 -9.52
N ASP A 356 -17.58 -7.90 -8.81
CA ASP A 356 -18.10 -6.57 -9.10
C ASP A 356 -17.05 -5.78 -9.90
N PRO A 357 -17.36 -5.29 -11.10
CA PRO A 357 -16.41 -4.49 -11.88
C PRO A 357 -16.09 -3.13 -11.24
N VAL A 358 -16.97 -2.62 -10.36
CA VAL A 358 -16.79 -1.32 -9.71
C VAL A 358 -15.97 -1.48 -8.44
N HIS A 359 -14.98 -0.60 -8.23
CA HIS A 359 -14.16 -0.56 -7.04
C HIS A 359 -15.00 -0.20 -5.79
N SER A 360 -14.73 -0.85 -4.66
CA SER A 360 -15.43 -0.61 -3.39
C SER A 360 -15.31 0.85 -2.94
N THR A 361 -14.14 1.46 -3.11
CA THR A 361 -13.87 2.87 -2.80
C THR A 361 -14.70 3.83 -3.67
N THR A 362 -14.87 3.53 -4.95
CA THR A 362 -15.74 4.30 -5.85
C THR A 362 -17.19 4.24 -5.39
N ARG A 363 -17.71 3.05 -5.06
CA ARG A 363 -19.08 2.91 -4.53
C ARG A 363 -19.32 3.71 -3.26
N MET A 364 -18.39 3.65 -2.30
CA MET A 364 -18.49 4.38 -1.03
C MET A 364 -18.50 5.89 -1.26
N ARG A 365 -17.62 6.38 -2.13
CA ARG A 365 -17.53 7.79 -2.50
C ARG A 365 -18.82 8.28 -3.16
N GLU A 366 -19.32 7.56 -4.16
CA GLU A 366 -20.56 7.92 -4.86
C GLU A 366 -21.79 7.87 -3.96
N ALA A 367 -21.86 6.89 -3.06
CA ALA A 367 -22.93 6.81 -2.07
C ALA A 367 -22.93 8.02 -1.11
N ALA A 368 -21.75 8.51 -0.73
CA ALA A 368 -21.62 9.70 0.09
C ALA A 368 -22.08 10.97 -0.65
N VAL A 369 -21.75 11.13 -1.92
CA VAL A 369 -22.23 12.24 -2.74
C VAL A 369 -23.75 12.24 -2.87
N LYS A 370 -24.34 11.07 -3.18
CA LYS A 370 -25.82 10.93 -3.27
C LYS A 370 -26.54 11.24 -1.95
N LYS A 371 -25.90 10.97 -0.81
CA LYS A 371 -26.47 11.25 0.52
C LYS A 371 -26.39 12.74 0.89
N ALA A 372 -25.43 13.46 0.32
CA ALA A 372 -25.22 14.90 0.58
C ALA A 372 -26.02 15.81 -0.36
N ALA A 373 -26.50 15.30 -1.50
CA ALA A 373 -27.36 15.98 -2.47
C ALA A 373 -28.85 15.86 -2.05
#